data_a6d46a22b17a43ee87db3eaf6f8313c6
#
_entry.id   a6d46a22b17a43ee87db3eaf6f8313c6
#
_cell.length_a   1.000
_cell.length_b   1.000
_cell.length_c   1.000
_cell.angle_alpha   90.00
_cell.angle_beta   90.00
_cell.angle_gamma   90.00
#
_symmetry.space_group_name_H-M   'P 1'
#
loop_
_entity.id
_entity.type
_entity.pdbx_description
1 polymer ?
#
loop_
_entity_poly.entity_id
_entity_poly.type
_entity_poly.pdbx_seq_one_letter_code
_entity_poly.pdbx_strand_id
1 'polypeptide(L)'
;MTRIPDGMLAELHPLVSAWVEDQERLILEQGVGLSAPELRIATRAGVLHPERVKLLAVAKTPLPEEKTLRRAAQAFGFVSEMTDGLTAGYGFFVRESRRHDPTLVAHELAHVAQYERFGGIPAFVAQYLAEINENGYDAAPLELEAVAFAESRAWEQDGKQPRA
;
A
#
# COMPACT_ATOMS: atom_id res chain seq x y z
N MET A 1 8.40 1.64 21.37
CA MET A 1 9.10 1.98 20.13
C MET A 1 9.71 3.37 20.28
N THR A 2 10.98 3.51 20.04
CA THR A 2 11.66 4.81 20.16
C THR A 2 11.31 5.66 18.94
N ARG A 3 10.75 6.85 19.21
CA ARG A 3 10.42 7.81 18.15
C ARG A 3 11.70 8.33 17.49
N ILE A 4 11.71 8.35 16.16
CA ILE A 4 12.82 8.95 15.39
C ILE A 4 12.68 10.47 15.40
N PRO A 5 13.78 11.21 15.61
CA PRO A 5 13.77 12.67 15.53
C PRO A 5 13.32 13.17 14.14
N ASP A 6 12.60 14.30 14.13
CA ASP A 6 12.04 14.88 12.90
C ASP A 6 13.11 15.15 11.83
N GLY A 7 14.31 15.54 12.21
CA GLY A 7 15.43 15.73 11.28
C GLY A 7 15.82 14.44 10.55
N MET A 8 15.82 13.32 11.25
CA MET A 8 16.12 12.01 10.66
C MET A 8 14.99 11.53 9.74
N LEU A 9 13.73 11.82 10.09
CA LEU A 9 12.59 11.57 9.20
C LEU A 9 12.74 12.35 7.89
N ALA A 10 13.14 13.61 7.96
CA ALA A 10 13.36 14.44 6.78
C ALA A 10 14.46 13.87 5.86
N GLU A 11 15.49 13.25 6.44
CA GLU A 11 16.55 12.57 5.69
C GLU A 11 16.07 11.25 5.07
N LEU A 12 15.24 10.48 5.77
CA LEU A 12 14.70 9.22 5.28
C LEU A 12 13.65 9.40 4.18
N HIS A 13 12.87 10.45 4.23
CA HIS A 13 11.75 10.68 3.31
C HIS A 13 12.14 10.59 1.83
N PRO A 14 13.19 11.27 1.32
CA PRO A 14 13.57 11.15 -0.09
C PRO A 14 14.07 9.75 -0.45
N LEU A 15 14.73 9.05 0.46
CA LEU A 15 15.22 7.69 0.23
C LEU A 15 14.06 6.69 0.11
N VAL A 16 13.10 6.79 1.01
CA VAL A 16 11.89 5.94 0.99
C VAL A 16 11.06 6.24 -0.25
N SER A 17 10.85 7.53 -0.57
CA SER A 17 10.08 7.92 -1.75
C SER A 17 10.71 7.39 -3.04
N ALA A 18 12.02 7.51 -3.20
CA ALA A 18 12.74 7.00 -4.37
C ALA A 18 12.61 5.47 -4.49
N TRP A 19 12.73 4.75 -3.39
CA TRP A 19 12.56 3.30 -3.37
C TRP A 19 11.13 2.90 -3.76
N VAL A 20 10.13 3.57 -3.22
CA VAL A 20 8.71 3.32 -3.55
C VAL A 20 8.43 3.61 -5.02
N GLU A 21 8.97 4.69 -5.57
CA GLU A 21 8.87 5.01 -7.00
C GLU A 21 9.49 3.94 -7.89
N ASP A 22 10.63 3.37 -7.49
CA ASP A 22 11.27 2.25 -8.20
C ASP A 22 10.39 0.99 -8.15
N GLN A 23 9.75 0.71 -7.02
CA GLN A 23 8.81 -0.41 -6.89
C GLN A 23 7.56 -0.20 -7.77
N GLU A 24 6.99 1.00 -7.78
CA GLU A 24 5.88 1.31 -8.68
C GLU A 24 6.25 1.04 -10.13
N ARG A 25 7.40 1.53 -10.57
CA ARG A 25 7.88 1.33 -11.95
C ARG A 25 7.98 -0.15 -12.29
N LEU A 26 8.58 -0.94 -11.40
CA LEU A 26 8.70 -2.39 -11.58
C LEU A 26 7.34 -3.07 -11.73
N ILE A 27 6.39 -2.72 -10.86
CA ILE A 27 5.05 -3.31 -10.89
C ILE A 27 4.31 -2.92 -12.18
N LEU A 28 4.41 -1.65 -12.58
CA LEU A 28 3.75 -1.17 -13.79
C LEU A 28 4.34 -1.78 -15.08
N GLU A 29 5.62 -2.13 -15.07
CA GLU A 29 6.28 -2.81 -16.18
C GLU A 29 5.96 -4.32 -16.25
N GLN A 30 5.96 -5.01 -15.12
CA GLN A 30 5.89 -6.47 -15.04
C GLN A 30 4.55 -7.01 -14.56
N GLY A 31 3.74 -6.20 -13.92
CA GLY A 31 2.47 -6.59 -13.33
C GLY A 31 1.35 -6.70 -14.34
N VAL A 32 0.21 -7.15 -13.86
CA VAL A 32 -1.03 -7.29 -14.63
C VAL A 32 -2.07 -6.30 -14.14
N GLY A 33 -2.95 -5.87 -15.04
CA GLY A 33 -4.10 -5.04 -14.69
C GLY A 33 -5.10 -5.78 -13.80
N LEU A 34 -5.97 -5.03 -13.17
CA LEU A 34 -7.00 -5.57 -12.28
C LEU A 34 -8.05 -6.37 -13.09
N SER A 35 -8.50 -7.49 -12.53
CA SER A 35 -9.66 -8.23 -13.03
C SER A 35 -10.96 -7.42 -12.79
N ALA A 36 -12.07 -7.85 -13.41
CA ALA A 36 -13.35 -7.18 -13.21
C ALA A 36 -13.79 -7.13 -11.73
N PRO A 37 -13.68 -8.21 -10.93
CA PRO A 37 -13.93 -8.12 -9.50
C PRO A 37 -13.00 -7.15 -8.76
N GLU A 38 -11.73 -7.15 -9.10
CA GLU A 38 -10.73 -6.26 -8.49
C GLU A 38 -10.98 -4.79 -8.84
N LEU A 39 -11.40 -4.48 -10.07
CA LEU A 39 -11.83 -3.13 -10.47
C LEU A 39 -13.00 -2.64 -9.61
N ARG A 40 -13.96 -3.51 -9.29
CA ARG A 40 -15.07 -3.17 -8.40
C ARG A 40 -14.58 -2.86 -6.98
N ILE A 41 -13.67 -3.66 -6.45
CA ILE A 41 -13.05 -3.41 -5.14
C ILE A 41 -12.34 -2.05 -5.14
N ALA A 42 -11.54 -1.78 -6.18
CA ALA A 42 -10.81 -0.52 -6.32
C ALA A 42 -11.75 0.69 -6.31
N THR A 43 -12.83 0.63 -7.07
CA THR A 43 -13.84 1.69 -7.11
C THR A 43 -14.46 1.93 -5.73
N ARG A 44 -14.75 0.87 -5.00
CA ARG A 44 -15.31 0.96 -3.64
C ARG A 44 -14.32 1.45 -2.60
N ALA A 45 -13.04 1.16 -2.79
CA ALA A 45 -11.97 1.73 -1.99
C ALA A 45 -11.79 3.24 -2.20
N GLY A 46 -12.38 3.79 -3.25
CA GLY A 46 -12.26 5.20 -3.59
C GLY A 46 -11.17 5.51 -4.61
N VAL A 47 -10.63 4.49 -5.28
CA VAL A 47 -9.64 4.69 -6.34
C VAL A 47 -10.32 5.39 -7.53
N LEU A 48 -9.80 6.55 -7.92
CA LEU A 48 -10.36 7.37 -9.01
C LEU A 48 -9.97 6.82 -10.38
N HIS A 49 -8.80 6.22 -10.49
CA HIS A 49 -8.24 5.70 -11.74
C HIS A 49 -7.88 4.21 -11.62
N PRO A 50 -8.87 3.33 -11.38
CA PRO A 50 -8.61 1.89 -11.20
C PRO A 50 -7.99 1.23 -12.45
N GLU A 51 -8.23 1.77 -13.64
CA GLU A 51 -7.64 1.32 -14.89
C GLU A 51 -6.12 1.48 -14.96
N ARG A 52 -5.54 2.33 -14.10
CA ARG A 52 -4.09 2.53 -14.00
C ARG A 52 -3.41 1.53 -13.07
N VAL A 53 -4.19 0.86 -12.23
CA VAL A 53 -3.65 -0.01 -11.19
C VAL A 53 -3.16 -1.33 -11.78
N LYS A 54 -1.97 -1.75 -11.37
CA LYS A 54 -1.44 -3.08 -11.65
C LYS A 54 -1.01 -3.78 -10.37
N LEU A 55 -1.03 -5.09 -10.41
CA LEU A 55 -0.48 -5.90 -9.34
C LEU A 55 0.56 -6.88 -9.87
N LEU A 56 1.52 -7.20 -9.04
CA LEU A 56 2.57 -8.16 -9.32
C LEU A 56 2.62 -9.21 -8.22
N ALA A 57 2.32 -10.45 -8.58
CA ALA A 57 2.46 -11.58 -7.66
C ALA A 57 3.93 -11.98 -7.56
N VAL A 58 4.43 -12.11 -6.34
CA VAL A 58 5.83 -12.42 -6.05
C VAL A 58 5.95 -13.51 -4.99
N ALA A 59 7.02 -14.28 -5.04
CA ALA A 59 7.29 -15.30 -4.01
C ALA A 59 7.54 -14.63 -2.64
N LYS A 60 8.26 -13.52 -2.64
CA LYS A 60 8.54 -12.68 -1.46
C LYS A 60 8.43 -11.21 -1.82
N THR A 61 7.81 -10.43 -0.94
CA THR A 61 7.77 -8.97 -1.09
C THR A 61 9.19 -8.41 -1.04
N PRO A 62 9.57 -7.52 -1.97
CA PRO A 62 10.90 -6.94 -2.00
C PRO A 62 11.22 -6.14 -0.74
N LEU A 63 12.47 -6.24 -0.31
CA LEU A 63 13.05 -5.40 0.74
C LEU A 63 14.05 -4.44 0.11
N PRO A 64 14.25 -3.24 0.68
CA PRO A 64 15.31 -2.35 0.23
C PRO A 64 16.68 -3.02 0.33
N GLU A 65 17.50 -2.89 -0.71
CA GLU A 65 18.87 -3.45 -0.73
C GLU A 65 19.86 -2.57 0.03
N GLU A 66 19.65 -1.25 0.00
CA GLU A 66 20.49 -0.29 0.70
C GLU A 66 20.32 -0.47 2.21
N LYS A 67 21.44 -0.58 2.95
CA LYS A 67 21.46 -0.98 4.37
C LYS A 67 20.71 -0.02 5.29
N THR A 68 20.88 1.29 5.09
CA THR A 68 20.21 2.32 5.92
C THR A 68 18.71 2.25 5.74
N LEU A 69 18.26 2.14 4.50
CA LEU A 69 16.85 2.05 4.16
C LEU A 69 16.24 0.72 4.66
N ARG A 70 16.96 -0.38 4.54
CA ARG A 70 16.53 -1.68 5.07
C ARG A 70 16.35 -1.64 6.59
N ARG A 71 17.29 -1.04 7.31
CA ARG A 71 17.18 -0.85 8.77
C ARG A 71 15.98 0.02 9.15
N ALA A 72 15.76 1.09 8.41
CA ALA A 72 14.59 1.95 8.62
C ALA A 72 13.28 1.19 8.37
N ALA A 73 13.19 0.45 7.27
CA ALA A 73 12.03 -0.38 6.95
C ALA A 73 11.72 -1.37 8.07
N GLN A 74 12.73 -2.05 8.59
CA GLN A 74 12.59 -2.99 9.71
C GLN A 74 12.20 -2.29 11.02
N ALA A 75 12.81 -1.15 11.31
CA ALA A 75 12.51 -0.38 12.52
C ALA A 75 11.09 0.19 12.51
N PHE A 76 10.61 0.66 11.36
CA PHE A 76 9.24 1.14 11.19
C PHE A 76 8.22 0.00 11.02
N GLY A 77 8.64 -1.18 10.61
CA GLY A 77 7.77 -2.36 10.44
C GLY A 77 6.89 -2.33 9.19
N PHE A 78 7.08 -1.39 8.26
CA PHE A 78 6.22 -1.27 7.07
C PHE A 78 6.56 -2.29 5.97
N VAL A 79 7.73 -2.88 6.01
CA VAL A 79 8.14 -3.96 5.11
C VAL A 79 9.02 -4.95 5.88
N SER A 80 8.75 -6.24 5.70
CA SER A 80 9.53 -7.33 6.28
C SER A 80 9.44 -8.56 5.38
N GLU A 81 10.21 -9.60 5.69
CA GLU A 81 10.10 -10.88 4.99
C GLU A 81 8.73 -11.55 5.13
N MET A 82 7.94 -11.14 6.11
CA MET A 82 6.60 -11.66 6.38
C MET A 82 5.49 -10.84 5.72
N THR A 83 5.83 -9.75 5.06
CA THR A 83 4.86 -8.88 4.39
C THR A 83 4.18 -9.61 3.24
N ASP A 84 2.85 -9.69 3.25
CA ASP A 84 2.05 -10.36 2.22
C ASP A 84 1.66 -9.46 1.05
N GLY A 85 1.59 -8.16 1.28
CA GLY A 85 1.30 -7.15 0.27
C GLY A 85 2.04 -5.85 0.54
N LEU A 86 2.27 -5.07 -0.51
CA LEU A 86 2.92 -3.77 -0.41
C LEU A 86 2.48 -2.89 -1.58
N THR A 87 1.91 -1.75 -1.27
CA THR A 87 1.46 -0.78 -2.28
C THR A 87 2.52 0.30 -2.53
N ALA A 88 2.75 0.59 -3.79
CA ALA A 88 3.62 1.65 -4.28
C ALA A 88 2.89 2.44 -5.38
N GLY A 89 2.29 3.55 -5.03
CA GLY A 89 1.54 4.37 -5.99
C GLY A 89 0.36 3.63 -6.62
N TYR A 90 0.39 3.46 -7.93
CA TYR A 90 -0.61 2.70 -8.68
C TYR A 90 -0.28 1.21 -8.83
N GLY A 91 0.75 0.73 -8.15
CA GLY A 91 1.11 -0.66 -8.15
C GLY A 91 1.06 -1.28 -6.76
N PHE A 92 0.81 -2.58 -6.68
CA PHE A 92 1.03 -3.30 -5.44
C PHE A 92 1.54 -4.71 -5.69
N PHE A 93 2.42 -5.15 -4.77
CA PHE A 93 2.84 -6.54 -4.70
C PHE A 93 1.83 -7.34 -3.89
N VAL A 94 1.64 -8.59 -4.27
CA VAL A 94 1.00 -9.60 -3.43
C VAL A 94 1.87 -10.86 -3.44
N ARG A 95 1.95 -11.52 -2.30
CA ARG A 95 2.60 -12.82 -2.22
C ARG A 95 1.78 -13.82 -3.05
N GLU A 96 2.44 -14.66 -3.86
CA GLU A 96 1.77 -15.64 -4.74
C GLU A 96 0.76 -16.50 -3.98
N SER A 97 1.09 -16.95 -2.78
CA SER A 97 0.20 -17.74 -1.91
C SER A 97 -1.09 -17.00 -1.49
N ARG A 98 -1.09 -15.66 -1.60
CA ARG A 98 -2.22 -14.79 -1.22
C ARG A 98 -2.82 -14.05 -2.42
N ARG A 99 -2.44 -14.41 -3.65
CA ARG A 99 -2.86 -13.70 -4.88
C ARG A 99 -4.38 -13.57 -5.01
N HIS A 100 -5.11 -14.57 -4.56
CA HIS A 100 -6.56 -14.62 -4.69
C HIS A 100 -7.31 -14.33 -3.39
N ASP A 101 -6.62 -13.78 -2.39
CA ASP A 101 -7.25 -13.33 -1.17
C ASP A 101 -7.84 -11.92 -1.36
N PRO A 102 -9.17 -11.80 -1.49
CA PRO A 102 -9.81 -10.51 -1.79
C PRO A 102 -9.70 -9.52 -0.63
N THR A 103 -9.55 -9.98 0.59
CA THR A 103 -9.36 -9.11 1.76
C THR A 103 -8.00 -8.42 1.71
N LEU A 104 -6.93 -9.16 1.35
CA LEU A 104 -5.61 -8.58 1.13
C LEU A 104 -5.63 -7.59 -0.04
N VAL A 105 -6.22 -7.96 -1.16
CA VAL A 105 -6.37 -7.07 -2.33
C VAL A 105 -7.14 -5.80 -1.96
N ALA A 106 -8.20 -5.90 -1.19
CA ALA A 106 -8.96 -4.74 -0.71
C ALA A 106 -8.10 -3.81 0.16
N HIS A 107 -7.28 -4.36 1.04
CA HIS A 107 -6.34 -3.60 1.85
C HIS A 107 -5.35 -2.80 0.98
N GLU A 108 -4.73 -3.46 0.02
CA GLU A 108 -3.76 -2.80 -0.87
C GLU A 108 -4.43 -1.74 -1.75
N LEU A 109 -5.64 -1.99 -2.24
CA LEU A 109 -6.39 -1.01 -3.02
C LEU A 109 -6.83 0.21 -2.19
N ALA A 110 -7.06 0.04 -0.90
CA ALA A 110 -7.28 1.18 0.00
C ALA A 110 -6.04 2.08 0.06
N HIS A 111 -4.84 1.50 0.08
CA HIS A 111 -3.60 2.28 0.00
C HIS A 111 -3.45 3.00 -1.35
N VAL A 112 -3.84 2.39 -2.47
CA VAL A 112 -3.85 3.08 -3.77
C VAL A 112 -4.71 4.34 -3.71
N ALA A 113 -5.92 4.25 -3.14
CA ALA A 113 -6.79 5.41 -2.96
C ALA A 113 -6.15 6.49 -2.08
N GLN A 114 -5.40 6.09 -1.06
CA GLN A 114 -4.65 7.03 -0.21
C GLN A 114 -3.53 7.74 -0.99
N TYR A 115 -2.76 7.02 -1.81
CA TYR A 115 -1.75 7.63 -2.68
C TYR A 115 -2.37 8.70 -3.59
N GLU A 116 -3.51 8.40 -4.20
CA GLU A 116 -4.23 9.39 -5.03
C GLU A 116 -4.68 10.60 -4.23
N ARG A 117 -5.26 10.37 -3.05
CA ARG A 117 -5.77 11.44 -2.17
C ARG A 117 -4.67 12.40 -1.73
N PHE A 118 -3.46 11.90 -1.49
CA PHE A 118 -2.31 12.72 -1.14
C PHE A 118 -1.62 13.37 -2.35
N GLY A 119 -1.97 12.99 -3.56
CA GLY A 119 -1.42 13.58 -4.78
C GLY A 119 -0.10 12.94 -5.26
N GLY A 120 0.24 11.76 -4.75
CA GLY A 120 1.39 11.00 -5.23
C GLY A 120 2.30 10.46 -4.11
N ILE A 121 3.37 9.79 -4.54
CA ILE A 121 4.26 9.04 -3.66
C ILE A 121 4.93 9.93 -2.60
N PRO A 122 5.59 11.05 -2.94
CA PRO A 122 6.29 11.82 -1.91
C PRO A 122 5.39 12.33 -0.78
N ALA A 123 4.21 12.82 -1.10
CA ALA A 123 3.27 13.34 -0.11
C ALA A 123 2.68 12.22 0.76
N PHE A 124 2.31 11.09 0.16
CA PHE A 124 1.86 9.93 0.91
C PHE A 124 2.95 9.41 1.86
N VAL A 125 4.18 9.24 1.37
CA VAL A 125 5.30 8.73 2.17
C VAL A 125 5.59 9.64 3.35
N ALA A 126 5.56 10.96 3.17
CA ALA A 126 5.75 11.91 4.27
C ALA A 126 4.72 11.70 5.38
N GLN A 127 3.44 11.60 5.04
CA GLN A 127 2.37 11.38 5.99
C GLN A 127 2.49 10.00 6.66
N TYR A 128 2.75 8.97 5.86
CA TYR A 128 2.85 7.60 6.32
C TYR A 128 3.99 7.42 7.33
N LEU A 129 5.18 7.94 7.04
CA LEU A 129 6.32 7.88 7.96
C LEU A 129 6.05 8.66 9.26
N ALA A 130 5.42 9.82 9.16
CA ALA A 130 5.06 10.61 10.35
C ALA A 130 4.08 9.84 11.25
N GLU A 131 3.05 9.23 10.68
CA GLU A 131 2.05 8.45 11.42
C GLU A 131 2.68 7.22 12.09
N ILE A 132 3.51 6.47 11.37
CA ILE A 132 4.21 5.30 11.94
C ILE A 132 5.15 5.73 13.05
N ASN A 133 5.88 6.82 12.86
CA ASN A 133 6.80 7.32 13.89
C ASN A 133 6.07 7.75 15.16
N GLU A 134 4.87 8.29 15.03
CA GLU A 134 4.06 8.73 16.17
C GLU A 134 3.32 7.60 16.87
N ASN A 135 2.73 6.69 16.11
CA ASN A 135 1.77 5.70 16.59
C ASN A 135 2.26 4.25 16.52
N GLY A 136 3.33 3.97 15.77
CA GLY A 136 3.71 2.64 15.36
C GLY A 136 2.94 2.16 14.12
N TYR A 137 3.43 1.14 13.46
CA TYR A 137 2.84 0.60 12.23
C TYR A 137 1.38 0.19 12.41
N ASP A 138 1.10 -0.64 13.40
CA ASP A 138 -0.25 -1.22 13.60
C ASP A 138 -1.30 -0.18 14.01
N ALA A 139 -0.89 0.94 14.55
CA ALA A 139 -1.78 2.01 15.01
C ALA A 139 -1.71 3.27 14.13
N ALA A 140 -0.98 3.23 13.03
CA ALA A 140 -0.92 4.34 12.09
C ALA A 140 -2.30 4.55 11.44
N PRO A 141 -2.84 5.78 11.44
CA PRO A 141 -4.18 6.05 10.90
C PRO A 141 -4.43 5.55 9.48
N LEU A 142 -3.45 5.68 8.59
CA LEU A 142 -3.56 5.17 7.22
C LEU A 142 -3.66 3.64 7.17
N GLU A 143 -2.94 2.93 8.04
CA GLU A 143 -3.07 1.48 8.15
C GLU A 143 -4.43 1.08 8.74
N LEU A 144 -4.87 1.76 9.79
CA LEU A 144 -6.19 1.49 10.39
C LEU A 144 -7.33 1.71 9.39
N GLU A 145 -7.23 2.73 8.54
CA GLU A 145 -8.21 2.98 7.47
C GLU A 145 -8.23 1.82 6.46
N ALA A 146 -7.07 1.35 6.01
CA ALA A 146 -6.96 0.23 5.08
C ALA A 146 -7.49 -1.08 5.68
N VAL A 147 -7.15 -1.38 6.93
CA VAL A 147 -7.66 -2.53 7.66
C VAL A 147 -9.18 -2.45 7.82
N ALA A 148 -9.71 -1.29 8.21
CA ALA A 148 -11.16 -1.10 8.39
C ALA A 148 -11.92 -1.33 7.08
N PHE A 149 -11.42 -0.83 5.96
CA PHE A 149 -12.02 -1.07 4.65
C PHE A 149 -11.99 -2.57 4.29
N ALA A 150 -10.86 -3.23 4.45
CA ALA A 150 -10.71 -4.65 4.13
C ALA A 150 -11.62 -5.52 4.99
N GLU A 151 -11.68 -5.26 6.30
CA GLU A 151 -12.49 -6.03 7.24
C GLU A 151 -13.99 -5.74 7.15
N SER A 152 -14.39 -4.55 6.71
CA SER A 152 -15.80 -4.17 6.54
C SER A 152 -16.50 -5.05 5.51
N ARG A 153 -15.75 -5.62 4.57
CA ARG A 153 -16.25 -6.41 3.42
C ARG A 153 -17.30 -5.68 2.59
N ALA A 154 -17.39 -4.35 2.72
CA ALA A 154 -18.29 -3.51 1.93
C ALA A 154 -18.01 -3.63 0.42
N TRP A 155 -16.77 -4.00 0.07
CA TRP A 155 -16.33 -4.27 -1.29
C TRP A 155 -16.91 -5.57 -1.90
N GLU A 156 -17.52 -6.45 -1.10
CA GLU A 156 -18.19 -7.67 -1.58
C GLU A 156 -19.59 -7.40 -2.13
N GLN A 157 -20.19 -6.29 -1.74
CA GLN A 157 -21.57 -6.01 -2.14
C GLN A 157 -21.64 -5.74 -3.63
N ASP A 158 -22.19 -6.69 -4.40
CA ASP A 158 -22.69 -6.40 -5.72
C ASP A 158 -23.68 -5.24 -5.63
N GLY A 159 -23.52 -4.25 -6.51
CA GLY A 159 -24.47 -3.13 -6.59
C GLY A 159 -25.85 -3.64 -7.02
N LYS A 160 -26.56 -4.32 -6.13
CA LYS A 160 -27.98 -4.50 -6.26
C LYS A 160 -28.59 -3.14 -6.04
N GLN A 161 -28.94 -2.48 -7.13
CA GLN A 161 -29.90 -1.40 -7.05
C GLN A 161 -31.07 -1.90 -6.22
N PRO A 162 -31.56 -1.12 -5.24
CA PRO A 162 -32.80 -1.47 -4.58
C PRO A 162 -33.85 -1.64 -5.68
N ARG A 163 -34.42 -2.82 -5.72
CA ARG A 163 -35.60 -3.03 -6.59
C ARG A 163 -36.65 -2.07 -6.09
N ALA A 164 -37.02 -1.15 -6.95
CA ALA A 164 -38.15 -0.27 -6.71
C ALA A 164 -39.43 -1.09 -6.49
#